data_907e28c475ac54b00920801239c050e5
#
_entry.id   907e28c475ac54b00920801239c050e5
#
_cell.length_a   1.000
_cell.length_b   1.000
_cell.length_c   1.000
_cell.angle_alpha   90.00
_cell.angle_beta   90.00
_cell.angle_gamma   90.00
#
_symmetry.space_group_name_H-M   'P 1'
#
loop_
_entity.id
_entity.type
_entity.pdbx_description
1 polymer ?
#
loop_
_entity_poly.entity_id
_entity_poly.type
_entity_poly.pdbx_seq_one_letter_code
_entity_poly.pdbx_strand_id
1 'polypeptide(L)'
;MTDDTRGRDGRSTDIASGRGVPDWLSASLQHCSRCGARLVFGPLEGEHRHRLACPTCGHITYVNPRLVATTLPITDAGEVVLIRRGIEPAIGAWAQPGGFLEVDETVHEAAVRETLEETGLLVDPGEIVGLYSRLEATVVVVVYEALIVGGEARPSVEATEVRAWRPEDIPWPEIAFKTTYYALVDWLARRRPELKPGSQPGWRRWEG
;
A
#
# COMPACT_ATOMS: atom_id res chain seq x y z
N MET A 1 -21.59 25.15 -17.32
CA MET A 1 -21.44 23.93 -18.15
C MET A 1 -19.95 23.78 -18.40
N THR A 2 -19.25 23.13 -17.48
CA THR A 2 -17.83 22.80 -17.62
C THR A 2 -17.73 21.30 -17.57
N ASP A 3 -17.33 20.76 -18.72
CA ASP A 3 -17.17 19.35 -19.03
C ASP A 3 -15.98 18.78 -18.24
N ASP A 4 -16.28 17.97 -17.21
CA ASP A 4 -15.28 17.23 -16.41
C ASP A 4 -15.04 15.86 -17.06
N THR A 5 -14.29 15.84 -18.16
CA THR A 5 -13.80 14.61 -18.79
C THR A 5 -12.47 14.19 -18.14
N ARG A 6 -12.48 13.80 -16.87
CA ARG A 6 -11.40 12.97 -16.34
C ARG A 6 -11.50 11.58 -16.96
N GLY A 7 -10.53 11.26 -17.82
CA GLY A 7 -10.43 10.05 -18.59
C GLY A 7 -10.66 8.80 -17.76
N ARG A 8 -11.83 8.19 -17.92
CA ARG A 8 -12.04 6.80 -17.56
C ARG A 8 -11.25 5.97 -18.55
N ASP A 9 -10.13 5.43 -18.08
CA ASP A 9 -9.47 4.32 -18.78
C ASP A 9 -10.53 3.30 -19.15
N GLY A 10 -10.70 3.07 -20.45
CA GLY A 10 -11.71 2.18 -21.02
C GLY A 10 -11.45 0.71 -20.74
N ARG A 11 -11.34 0.34 -19.47
CA ARG A 11 -11.36 -1.05 -19.04
C ARG A 11 -12.80 -1.45 -18.87
N SER A 12 -13.29 -2.22 -19.83
CA SER A 12 -14.54 -2.96 -19.74
C SER A 12 -14.73 -3.51 -18.32
N THR A 13 -15.84 -3.12 -17.69
CA THR A 13 -16.31 -3.69 -16.43
C THR A 13 -16.88 -5.09 -16.63
N ASP A 14 -16.25 -5.89 -17.47
CA ASP A 14 -16.62 -7.28 -17.72
C ASP A 14 -16.22 -8.11 -16.51
N ILE A 15 -17.04 -7.99 -15.46
CA ILE A 15 -16.94 -8.77 -14.20
C ILE A 15 -17.07 -10.28 -14.50
N ALA A 16 -17.64 -10.63 -15.65
CA ALA A 16 -17.85 -12.01 -16.11
C ALA A 16 -16.57 -12.63 -16.74
N SER A 17 -15.59 -11.84 -17.21
CA SER A 17 -14.34 -12.40 -17.67
C SER A 17 -13.45 -12.70 -16.48
N GLY A 18 -13.51 -13.92 -15.99
CA GLY A 18 -12.73 -14.61 -14.97
C GLY A 18 -11.30 -14.11 -14.68
N ARG A 19 -11.14 -12.85 -14.32
CA ARG A 19 -9.90 -12.38 -13.70
C ARG A 19 -9.78 -13.06 -12.36
N GLY A 20 -9.12 -14.19 -12.39
CA GLY A 20 -8.78 -14.96 -11.23
C GLY A 20 -7.57 -14.38 -10.50
N VAL A 21 -6.97 -15.23 -9.71
CA VAL A 21 -5.69 -14.99 -9.06
C VAL A 21 -4.62 -14.70 -10.14
N PRO A 22 -3.78 -13.67 -9.99
CA PRO A 22 -2.67 -13.43 -10.92
C PRO A 22 -1.77 -14.66 -11.08
N ASP A 23 -1.22 -14.87 -12.28
CA ASP A 23 -0.44 -16.08 -12.61
C ASP A 23 0.73 -16.33 -11.64
N TRP A 24 1.44 -15.28 -11.23
CA TRP A 24 2.53 -15.38 -10.26
C TRP A 24 2.05 -15.86 -8.88
N LEU A 25 0.86 -15.48 -8.48
CA LEU A 25 0.29 -15.87 -7.19
C LEU A 25 -0.32 -17.28 -7.26
N SER A 26 -0.95 -17.64 -8.37
CA SER A 26 -1.43 -18.99 -8.61
C SER A 26 -0.28 -20.00 -8.70
N ALA A 27 0.87 -19.60 -9.23
CA ALA A 27 2.06 -20.42 -9.27
C ALA A 27 2.65 -20.73 -7.87
N SER A 28 2.48 -19.82 -6.91
CA SER A 28 2.92 -20.03 -5.52
C SER A 28 1.93 -20.83 -4.67
N LEU A 29 0.64 -20.87 -5.06
CA LEU A 29 -0.44 -21.54 -4.31
C LEU A 29 -0.80 -22.88 -4.95
N GLN A 30 0.10 -23.84 -4.91
CA GLN A 30 -0.08 -25.13 -5.59
C GLN A 30 -0.75 -26.21 -4.74
N HIS A 31 -0.65 -26.12 -3.42
CA HIS A 31 -1.11 -27.15 -2.52
C HIS A 31 -2.12 -26.65 -1.50
N CYS A 32 -3.07 -27.51 -1.19
CA CYS A 32 -4.12 -27.25 -0.21
C CYS A 32 -3.52 -27.14 1.20
N SER A 33 -3.74 -26.02 1.88
CA SER A 33 -3.29 -25.82 3.26
C SER A 33 -3.95 -26.78 4.27
N ARG A 34 -5.09 -27.40 3.91
CA ARG A 34 -5.82 -28.31 4.78
C ARG A 34 -5.39 -29.79 4.67
N CYS A 35 -5.06 -30.27 3.46
CA CYS A 35 -4.78 -31.70 3.26
C CYS A 35 -3.53 -31.96 2.39
N GLY A 36 -2.82 -30.95 1.93
CA GLY A 36 -1.61 -31.09 1.12
C GLY A 36 -1.83 -31.48 -0.35
N ALA A 37 -3.06 -31.82 -0.76
CA ALA A 37 -3.34 -32.19 -2.15
C ALA A 37 -3.20 -30.97 -3.10
N ARG A 38 -2.94 -31.25 -4.39
CA ARG A 38 -2.80 -30.18 -5.38
C ARG A 38 -4.11 -29.42 -5.58
N LEU A 39 -4.01 -28.10 -5.59
CA LEU A 39 -5.15 -27.20 -5.89
C LEU A 39 -5.37 -27.14 -7.41
N VAL A 40 -6.64 -26.96 -7.80
CA VAL A 40 -7.07 -26.74 -9.18
C VAL A 40 -7.73 -25.37 -9.27
N PHE A 41 -7.30 -24.58 -10.24
CA PHE A 41 -7.93 -23.28 -10.54
C PHE A 41 -8.99 -23.49 -11.61
N GLY A 42 -10.22 -23.05 -11.34
CA GLY A 42 -11.32 -23.20 -12.30
C GLY A 42 -12.64 -22.65 -11.79
N PRO A 43 -13.71 -22.83 -12.60
CA PRO A 43 -15.07 -22.49 -12.19
C PRO A 43 -15.50 -23.38 -11.03
N LEU A 44 -16.26 -22.81 -10.13
CA LEU A 44 -16.83 -23.53 -8.99
C LEU A 44 -18.31 -23.21 -8.90
N GLU A 45 -19.13 -24.21 -8.63
CA GLU A 45 -20.57 -24.06 -8.49
C GLU A 45 -20.90 -23.06 -7.36
N GLY A 46 -21.76 -22.10 -7.64
CA GLY A 46 -22.12 -21.01 -6.73
C GLY A 46 -21.15 -19.82 -6.67
N GLU A 47 -20.02 -19.87 -7.36
CA GLU A 47 -19.05 -18.79 -7.42
C GLU A 47 -19.09 -18.04 -8.77
N HIS A 48 -19.06 -16.72 -8.72
CA HIS A 48 -19.00 -15.87 -9.93
C HIS A 48 -17.58 -15.71 -10.51
N ARG A 49 -16.58 -16.21 -9.79
CA ARG A 49 -15.16 -16.14 -10.20
C ARG A 49 -14.53 -17.52 -10.12
N HIS A 50 -13.53 -17.76 -10.96
CA HIS A 50 -12.69 -18.94 -10.80
C HIS A 50 -11.98 -18.90 -9.44
N ARG A 51 -11.87 -20.05 -8.79
CA ARG A 51 -11.24 -20.24 -7.49
C ARG A 51 -10.19 -21.32 -7.52
N LEU A 52 -9.25 -21.25 -6.57
CA LEU A 52 -8.37 -22.36 -6.26
C LEU A 52 -9.12 -23.30 -5.30
N ALA A 53 -9.49 -24.47 -5.77
CA ALA A 53 -10.21 -25.47 -4.98
C ALA A 53 -9.44 -26.78 -4.88
N CYS A 54 -9.59 -27.48 -3.75
CA CYS A 54 -8.99 -28.76 -3.54
C CYS A 54 -9.96 -29.89 -3.97
N PRO A 55 -9.64 -30.70 -5.00
CA PRO A 55 -10.52 -31.77 -5.45
C PRO A 55 -10.64 -32.91 -4.43
N THR A 56 -9.67 -33.02 -3.49
CA THR A 56 -9.64 -34.10 -2.49
C THR A 56 -10.51 -33.81 -1.27
N CYS A 57 -10.49 -32.56 -0.73
CA CYS A 57 -11.19 -32.25 0.50
C CYS A 57 -12.22 -31.11 0.38
N GLY A 58 -12.44 -30.58 -0.83
CA GLY A 58 -13.40 -29.52 -1.09
C GLY A 58 -13.00 -28.13 -0.55
N HIS A 59 -11.81 -27.98 0.05
CA HIS A 59 -11.36 -26.68 0.56
C HIS A 59 -11.19 -25.66 -0.57
N ILE A 60 -11.76 -24.47 -0.41
CA ILE A 60 -11.58 -23.35 -1.34
C ILE A 60 -10.57 -22.38 -0.74
N THR A 61 -9.52 -22.06 -1.50
CA THR A 61 -8.53 -21.08 -1.11
C THR A 61 -8.93 -19.70 -1.66
N TYR A 62 -9.43 -18.86 -0.77
CA TYR A 62 -9.73 -17.46 -1.10
C TYR A 62 -8.43 -16.66 -1.04
N VAL A 63 -8.18 -15.93 -2.13
CA VAL A 63 -7.01 -15.04 -2.22
C VAL A 63 -7.50 -13.61 -2.28
N ASN A 64 -7.16 -12.84 -1.26
CA ASN A 64 -7.53 -11.44 -1.13
C ASN A 64 -6.28 -10.55 -1.19
N PRO A 65 -6.42 -9.27 -1.58
CA PRO A 65 -5.34 -8.31 -1.43
C PRO A 65 -4.88 -8.24 0.03
N ARG A 66 -3.56 -8.17 0.24
CA ARG A 66 -3.01 -7.93 1.57
C ARG A 66 -3.20 -6.47 1.94
N LEU A 67 -3.46 -6.21 3.21
CA LEU A 67 -3.57 -4.86 3.72
C LEU A 67 -2.20 -4.37 4.21
N VAL A 68 -1.88 -3.13 3.88
CA VAL A 68 -0.68 -2.41 4.34
C VAL A 68 -1.18 -1.18 5.11
N ALA A 69 -0.76 -1.05 6.36
CA ALA A 69 -1.07 0.10 7.21
C ALA A 69 0.12 1.04 7.24
N THR A 70 -0.12 2.32 6.95
CA THR A 70 0.94 3.33 6.86
C THR A 70 0.53 4.63 7.51
N THR A 71 1.49 5.47 7.84
CA THR A 71 1.24 6.82 8.34
C THR A 71 1.94 7.88 7.50
N LEU A 72 1.42 9.10 7.54
CA LEU A 72 2.15 10.33 7.29
C LEU A 72 2.37 10.99 8.66
N PRO A 73 3.51 10.77 9.33
CA PRO A 73 3.80 11.39 10.60
C PRO A 73 4.07 12.88 10.37
N ILE A 74 3.39 13.73 11.13
CA ILE A 74 3.46 15.18 11.00
C ILE A 74 4.12 15.77 12.24
N THR A 75 5.14 16.59 12.03
CA THR A 75 5.81 17.35 13.09
C THR A 75 4.96 18.55 13.53
N ASP A 76 5.26 19.14 14.70
CA ASP A 76 4.64 20.36 15.17
C ASP A 76 4.83 21.55 14.20
N ALA A 77 5.88 21.51 13.38
CA ALA A 77 6.14 22.50 12.33
C ALA A 77 5.31 22.26 11.05
N GLY A 78 4.50 21.19 11.00
CA GLY A 78 3.70 20.82 9.83
C GLY A 78 4.50 20.15 8.70
N GLU A 79 5.67 19.60 9.02
CA GLU A 79 6.49 18.83 8.10
C GLU A 79 6.05 17.37 8.10
N VAL A 80 6.13 16.70 6.93
CA VAL A 80 5.84 15.26 6.82
C VAL A 80 7.12 14.44 6.92
N VAL A 81 7.10 13.41 7.76
CA VAL A 81 8.23 12.49 7.90
C VAL A 81 8.13 11.39 6.87
N LEU A 82 9.19 11.20 6.10
CA LEU A 82 9.37 10.09 5.17
C LEU A 82 10.62 9.30 5.55
N ILE A 83 10.64 8.05 5.13
CA ILE A 83 11.78 7.13 5.26
C ILE A 83 12.45 6.92 3.90
N ARG A 84 13.76 6.75 3.90
CA ARG A 84 14.51 6.30 2.74
C ARG A 84 14.65 4.79 2.80
N ARG A 85 14.08 4.10 1.84
CA ARG A 85 14.01 2.65 1.84
C ARG A 85 15.39 1.99 1.79
N GLY A 86 15.62 1.02 2.69
CA GLY A 86 16.85 0.22 2.75
C GLY A 86 16.71 -1.15 2.06
N ILE A 87 15.48 -1.57 1.73
CA ILE A 87 15.18 -2.88 1.17
C ILE A 87 14.39 -2.79 -0.14
N GLU A 88 14.43 -3.86 -0.94
CA GLU A 88 13.58 -3.99 -2.14
C GLU A 88 12.07 -4.05 -1.76
N PRO A 89 11.21 -3.56 -2.61
CA PRO A 89 11.47 -2.80 -3.85
C PRO A 89 11.83 -1.32 -3.58
N ALA A 90 12.47 -0.68 -4.57
CA ALA A 90 12.78 0.74 -4.58
C ALA A 90 13.76 1.21 -3.48
N ILE A 91 14.86 0.48 -3.28
CA ILE A 91 15.97 0.89 -2.40
C ILE A 91 16.41 2.32 -2.74
N GLY A 92 16.64 3.14 -1.69
CA GLY A 92 17.11 4.51 -1.79
C GLY A 92 16.02 5.54 -2.14
N ALA A 93 14.80 5.12 -2.45
CA ALA A 93 13.68 6.03 -2.70
C ALA A 93 12.91 6.34 -1.40
N TRP A 94 12.14 7.44 -1.41
CA TRP A 94 11.39 7.92 -0.27
C TRP A 94 9.97 7.35 -0.23
N ALA A 95 9.52 6.91 0.94
CA ALA A 95 8.18 6.43 1.19
C ALA A 95 7.67 6.91 2.56
N GLN A 96 6.36 6.85 2.77
CA GLN A 96 5.82 6.91 4.12
C GLN A 96 6.15 5.61 4.86
N PRO A 97 6.35 5.65 6.20
CA PRO A 97 6.54 4.45 7.00
C PRO A 97 5.28 3.60 7.04
N GLY A 98 5.46 2.28 7.11
CA GLY A 98 4.39 1.30 7.24
C GLY A 98 4.64 -0.01 6.54
N GLY A 99 3.86 -1.03 6.95
CA GLY A 99 4.02 -2.40 6.50
C GLY A 99 2.74 -3.21 6.53
N PHE A 100 2.87 -4.52 6.50
CA PHE A 100 1.74 -5.43 6.42
C PHE A 100 1.00 -5.53 7.76
N LEU A 101 -0.34 -5.59 7.66
CA LEU A 101 -1.20 -5.91 8.79
C LEU A 101 -1.02 -7.37 9.20
N GLU A 102 -0.76 -7.62 10.48
CA GLU A 102 -0.74 -8.93 11.08
C GLU A 102 -2.14 -9.36 11.55
N VAL A 103 -2.34 -10.67 11.77
CA VAL A 103 -3.67 -11.23 12.04
C VAL A 103 -4.20 -10.90 13.45
N ASP A 104 -3.35 -10.47 14.35
CA ASP A 104 -3.64 -10.21 15.77
C ASP A 104 -3.65 -8.72 16.14
N GLU A 105 -3.65 -7.84 15.14
CA GLU A 105 -3.69 -6.40 15.34
C GLU A 105 -4.76 -5.71 14.47
N THR A 106 -5.17 -4.53 14.89
CA THR A 106 -6.01 -3.64 14.08
C THR A 106 -5.15 -2.83 13.10
N VAL A 107 -5.79 -2.29 12.05
CA VAL A 107 -5.10 -1.42 11.07
C VAL A 107 -4.41 -0.22 11.74
N HIS A 108 -5.03 0.32 12.79
CA HIS A 108 -4.48 1.43 13.57
C HIS A 108 -3.24 0.99 14.35
N GLU A 109 -3.28 -0.16 15.02
CA GLU A 109 -2.15 -0.71 15.77
C GLU A 109 -0.97 -1.05 14.85
N ALA A 110 -1.24 -1.65 13.68
CA ALA A 110 -0.22 -1.89 12.66
C ALA A 110 0.47 -0.59 12.22
N ALA A 111 -0.31 0.47 11.97
CA ALA A 111 0.24 1.76 11.55
C ALA A 111 1.18 2.36 12.62
N VAL A 112 0.82 2.22 13.91
CA VAL A 112 1.66 2.67 15.05
C VAL A 112 2.92 1.82 15.15
N ARG A 113 2.79 0.49 15.13
CA ARG A 113 3.90 -0.45 15.24
C ARG A 113 4.93 -0.25 14.14
N GLU A 114 4.47 -0.26 12.90
CA GLU A 114 5.35 -0.11 11.73
C GLU A 114 6.07 1.23 11.73
N THR A 115 5.36 2.31 12.08
CA THR A 115 5.99 3.64 12.19
C THR A 115 7.08 3.65 13.25
N LEU A 116 6.83 3.03 14.41
CA LEU A 116 7.82 2.94 15.49
C LEU A 116 9.03 2.10 15.07
N GLU A 117 8.81 0.94 14.43
CA GLU A 117 9.86 0.02 13.98
C GLU A 117 10.78 0.66 12.93
N GLU A 118 10.20 1.34 11.95
CA GLU A 118 10.95 1.93 10.85
C GLU A 118 11.59 3.29 11.19
N THR A 119 10.98 4.07 12.10
CA THR A 119 11.40 5.46 12.34
C THR A 119 11.86 5.74 13.76
N GLY A 120 11.50 4.92 14.75
CA GLY A 120 11.67 5.21 16.17
C GLY A 120 10.68 6.23 16.74
N LEU A 121 9.75 6.75 15.93
CA LEU A 121 8.74 7.72 16.35
C LEU A 121 7.50 7.03 16.91
N LEU A 122 7.00 7.56 18.02
CA LEU A 122 5.68 7.23 18.54
C LEU A 122 4.66 8.18 17.92
N VAL A 123 3.61 7.62 17.34
CA VAL A 123 2.58 8.39 16.63
C VAL A 123 1.18 8.07 17.14
N ASP A 124 0.28 9.05 17.02
CA ASP A 124 -1.16 8.89 17.22
C ASP A 124 -1.85 9.07 15.85
N PRO A 125 -2.26 7.98 15.18
CA PRO A 125 -2.95 8.05 13.90
C PRO A 125 -4.34 8.68 14.06
N GLY A 126 -4.58 9.75 13.29
CA GLY A 126 -5.85 10.48 13.26
C GLY A 126 -6.70 10.05 12.05
N GLU A 127 -6.99 11.02 11.17
CA GLU A 127 -7.84 10.77 10.00
C GLU A 127 -7.14 9.93 8.92
N ILE A 128 -7.95 9.10 8.23
CA ILE A 128 -7.48 8.39 7.04
C ILE A 128 -7.33 9.40 5.89
N VAL A 129 -6.11 9.54 5.38
CA VAL A 129 -5.80 10.33 4.18
C VAL A 129 -6.43 9.68 2.96
N GLY A 130 -6.31 8.36 2.83
CA GLY A 130 -6.88 7.62 1.73
C GLY A 130 -6.63 6.12 1.78
N LEU A 131 -7.33 5.42 0.87
CA LEU A 131 -7.12 4.00 0.57
C LEU A 131 -6.66 3.86 -0.88
N TYR A 132 -5.51 3.21 -1.08
CA TYR A 132 -4.88 3.11 -2.38
C TYR A 132 -4.65 1.65 -2.77
N SER A 133 -5.30 1.19 -3.83
CA SER A 133 -5.17 -0.19 -4.31
C SER A 133 -4.07 -0.31 -5.36
N ARG A 134 -3.20 -1.30 -5.20
CA ARG A 134 -2.21 -1.70 -6.19
C ARG A 134 -2.52 -3.11 -6.67
N LEU A 135 -3.15 -3.21 -7.83
CA LEU A 135 -3.57 -4.51 -8.39
C LEU A 135 -2.36 -5.38 -8.72
N GLU A 136 -1.30 -4.78 -9.26
CA GLU A 136 -0.06 -5.46 -9.63
C GLU A 136 0.69 -6.07 -8.45
N ALA A 137 0.57 -5.47 -7.27
CA ALA A 137 1.17 -5.97 -6.03
C ALA A 137 0.17 -6.71 -5.13
N THR A 138 -1.11 -6.77 -5.53
CA THR A 138 -2.20 -7.35 -4.73
C THR A 138 -2.26 -6.81 -3.30
N VAL A 139 -2.11 -5.49 -3.15
CA VAL A 139 -2.20 -4.82 -1.84
C VAL A 139 -3.22 -3.69 -1.84
N VAL A 140 -3.77 -3.42 -0.68
CA VAL A 140 -4.52 -2.21 -0.36
C VAL A 140 -3.75 -1.48 0.74
N VAL A 141 -3.39 -0.23 0.48
CA VAL A 141 -2.65 0.62 1.42
C VAL A 141 -3.62 1.58 2.08
N VAL A 142 -3.70 1.54 3.40
CA VAL A 142 -4.42 2.51 4.22
C VAL A 142 -3.40 3.51 4.74
N VAL A 143 -3.63 4.80 4.52
CA VAL A 143 -2.73 5.87 4.96
C VAL A 143 -3.42 6.75 5.97
N TYR A 144 -2.86 6.84 7.17
CA TYR A 144 -3.29 7.77 8.21
C TYR A 144 -2.41 9.03 8.20
N GLU A 145 -3.00 10.17 8.41
CA GLU A 145 -2.27 11.31 8.96
C GLU A 145 -2.05 11.04 10.46
N ALA A 146 -0.84 11.21 10.97
CA ALA A 146 -0.53 10.88 12.35
C ALA A 146 0.25 11.99 13.05
N LEU A 147 -0.13 12.30 14.27
CA LEU A 147 0.63 13.22 15.12
C LEU A 147 1.82 12.48 15.75
N ILE A 148 2.98 13.10 15.76
CA ILE A 148 4.13 12.59 16.51
C ILE A 148 3.92 12.95 17.97
N VAL A 149 3.79 11.93 18.83
CA VAL A 149 3.53 12.10 20.28
C VAL A 149 4.75 11.77 21.13
N GLY A 150 5.84 11.29 20.52
CA GLY A 150 7.08 10.99 21.22
C GLY A 150 8.05 10.18 20.36
N GLY A 151 9.05 9.58 21.04
CA GLY A 151 10.11 8.85 20.35
C GLY A 151 11.22 9.76 19.82
N GLU A 152 12.22 9.15 19.21
CA GLU A 152 13.34 9.85 18.60
C GLU A 152 13.59 9.24 17.21
N ALA A 153 13.64 10.09 16.20
CA ALA A 153 13.84 9.66 14.82
C ALA A 153 15.19 8.97 14.66
N ARG A 154 15.18 7.70 14.25
CA ARG A 154 16.39 6.89 14.05
C ARG A 154 16.22 5.97 12.84
N PRO A 155 17.28 5.78 12.05
CA PRO A 155 17.30 4.81 10.96
C PRO A 155 17.13 3.38 11.48
N SER A 156 16.65 2.50 10.62
CA SER A 156 16.59 1.06 10.80
C SER A 156 17.22 0.33 9.60
N VAL A 157 17.24 -1.00 9.61
CA VAL A 157 17.71 -1.77 8.46
C VAL A 157 16.81 -1.53 7.22
N GLU A 158 15.50 -1.36 7.46
CA GLU A 158 14.51 -1.16 6.40
C GLU A 158 14.36 0.31 5.99
N ALA A 159 14.75 1.23 6.88
CA ALA A 159 14.70 2.68 6.67
C ALA A 159 16.07 3.31 6.95
N THR A 160 16.91 3.43 5.92
CA THR A 160 18.30 3.92 6.07
C THR A 160 18.40 5.40 6.43
N GLU A 161 17.34 6.17 6.23
CA GLU A 161 17.22 7.57 6.61
C GLU A 161 15.77 7.87 7.01
N VAL A 162 15.58 8.66 8.07
CA VAL A 162 14.29 9.19 8.52
C VAL A 162 14.39 10.70 8.47
N ARG A 163 13.52 11.37 7.70
CA ARG A 163 13.64 12.80 7.46
C ARG A 163 12.29 13.49 7.41
N ALA A 164 12.19 14.63 8.09
CA ALA A 164 11.07 15.56 7.97
C ALA A 164 11.26 16.46 6.75
N TRP A 165 10.19 16.63 5.98
CA TRP A 165 10.15 17.43 4.77
C TRP A 165 9.09 18.51 4.91
N ARG A 166 9.46 19.76 4.66
CA ARG A 166 8.46 20.79 4.47
C ARG A 166 7.61 20.46 3.25
N PRO A 167 6.31 20.79 3.25
CA PRO A 167 5.41 20.47 2.13
C PRO A 167 5.94 20.94 0.76
N GLU A 168 6.62 22.09 0.71
CA GLU A 168 7.23 22.65 -0.49
C GLU A 168 8.50 21.93 -0.97
N ASP A 169 9.19 21.23 -0.08
CA ASP A 169 10.48 20.58 -0.34
C ASP A 169 10.36 19.05 -0.55
N ILE A 170 9.14 18.51 -0.60
CA ILE A 170 8.91 17.07 -0.81
C ILE A 170 9.67 16.58 -2.06
N PRO A 171 10.49 15.50 -1.95
CA PRO A 171 11.34 15.02 -3.03
C PRO A 171 10.56 14.22 -4.08
N TRP A 172 9.62 14.83 -4.77
CA TRP A 172 8.68 14.19 -5.69
C TRP A 172 9.31 13.23 -6.69
N PRO A 173 10.46 13.55 -7.34
CA PRO A 173 11.09 12.63 -8.29
C PRO A 173 11.66 11.35 -7.66
N GLU A 174 11.87 11.37 -6.34
CA GLU A 174 12.47 10.27 -5.59
C GLU A 174 11.44 9.44 -4.79
N ILE A 175 10.15 9.70 -4.97
CA ILE A 175 9.10 8.95 -4.29
C ILE A 175 9.02 7.51 -4.80
N ALA A 176 9.04 6.54 -3.89
CA ALA A 176 9.13 5.12 -4.19
C ALA A 176 7.90 4.56 -4.91
N PHE A 177 6.71 4.92 -4.45
CA PHE A 177 5.46 4.26 -4.86
C PHE A 177 4.38 5.25 -5.27
N LYS A 178 3.53 4.83 -6.22
CA LYS A 178 2.33 5.58 -6.60
C LYS A 178 1.43 5.85 -5.40
N THR A 179 1.31 4.90 -4.48
CA THR A 179 0.51 5.04 -3.26
C THR A 179 1.04 6.14 -2.36
N THR A 180 2.36 6.23 -2.18
CA THR A 180 3.02 7.35 -1.47
C THR A 180 2.75 8.67 -2.16
N TYR A 181 2.93 8.72 -3.47
CA TYR A 181 2.71 9.94 -4.25
C TYR A 181 1.26 10.44 -4.09
N TYR A 182 0.27 9.57 -4.29
CA TYR A 182 -1.14 9.97 -4.18
C TYR A 182 -1.53 10.33 -2.75
N ALA A 183 -0.99 9.63 -1.75
CA ALA A 183 -1.23 10.00 -0.35
C ALA A 183 -0.71 11.40 -0.01
N LEU A 184 0.50 11.74 -0.47
CA LEU A 184 1.07 13.08 -0.30
C LEU A 184 0.27 14.15 -1.06
N VAL A 185 -0.22 13.83 -2.27
CA VAL A 185 -1.09 14.73 -3.05
C VAL A 185 -2.40 15.00 -2.31
N ASP A 186 -3.06 13.94 -1.83
CA ASP A 186 -4.34 14.06 -1.13
C ASP A 186 -4.17 14.79 0.22
N TRP A 187 -3.07 14.52 0.92
CA TRP A 187 -2.71 15.23 2.15
C TRP A 187 -2.47 16.72 1.90
N LEU A 188 -1.67 17.09 0.89
CA LEU A 188 -1.44 18.48 0.50
C LEU A 188 -2.76 19.19 0.14
N ALA A 189 -3.61 18.56 -0.64
CA ALA A 189 -4.89 19.15 -1.05
C ALA A 189 -5.78 19.51 0.15
N ARG A 190 -5.65 18.81 1.27
CA ARG A 190 -6.39 19.08 2.50
C ARG A 190 -5.72 20.15 3.38
N ARG A 191 -4.38 20.08 3.51
CA ARG A 191 -3.63 20.87 4.49
C ARG A 191 -2.99 22.13 3.91
N ARG A 192 -2.61 22.08 2.63
CA ARG A 192 -1.88 23.14 1.92
C ARG A 192 -2.36 23.28 0.47
N PRO A 193 -3.64 23.60 0.25
CA PRO A 193 -4.25 23.63 -1.08
C PRO A 193 -3.60 24.63 -2.06
N GLU A 194 -2.82 25.57 -1.56
CA GLU A 194 -2.05 26.53 -2.35
C GLU A 194 -0.81 25.90 -2.99
N LEU A 195 -0.32 24.78 -2.47
CA LEU A 195 0.85 24.08 -3.00
C LEU A 195 0.44 23.12 -4.12
N LYS A 196 1.27 23.04 -5.15
CA LYS A 196 1.08 22.08 -6.24
C LYS A 196 2.03 20.91 -6.07
N PRO A 197 1.53 19.67 -6.19
CA PRO A 197 2.41 18.51 -6.21
C PRO A 197 3.44 18.60 -7.34
N GLY A 198 4.64 18.10 -7.09
CA GLY A 198 5.66 17.93 -8.13
C GLY A 198 5.26 16.83 -9.14
N SER A 199 6.04 16.75 -10.21
CA SER A 199 5.83 15.74 -11.25
C SER A 199 5.93 14.32 -10.69
N GLN A 200 5.07 13.44 -11.19
CA GLN A 200 5.17 12.02 -10.87
C GLN A 200 6.54 11.47 -11.31
N PRO A 201 7.18 10.63 -10.48
CA PRO A 201 8.34 9.88 -10.91
C PRO A 201 8.01 9.02 -12.14
N GLY A 202 8.99 8.80 -13.00
CA GLY A 202 8.87 7.83 -14.09
C GLY A 202 8.84 6.41 -13.50
N TRP A 203 7.65 5.92 -13.14
CA TRP A 203 7.49 4.58 -12.60
C TRP A 203 7.89 3.54 -13.65
N ARG A 204 8.96 2.81 -13.42
CA ARG A 204 9.24 1.59 -14.19
C ARG A 204 8.16 0.58 -13.87
N ARG A 205 7.60 -0.08 -14.90
CA ARG A 205 6.80 -1.28 -14.66
C ARG A 205 7.69 -2.27 -13.90
N TRP A 206 7.24 -2.71 -12.76
CA TRP A 206 7.81 -3.86 -12.10
C TRP A 206 7.50 -5.08 -12.96
N GLU A 207 8.49 -5.53 -13.69
CA GLU A 207 8.53 -6.86 -14.28
C GLU A 207 9.12 -7.77 -13.20
N GLY A 208 8.22 -8.37 -12.41
CA GLY A 208 8.56 -9.35 -11.39
C GLY A 208 7.76 -10.60 -11.57
#